data_03572b551d2ea61e70654442e9746194
#
_entry.id   03572b551d2ea61e70654442e9746194
#
_cell.length_a   1.000
_cell.length_b   1.000
_cell.length_c   1.000
_cell.angle_alpha   90.00
_cell.angle_beta   90.00
_cell.angle_gamma   90.00
#
_symmetry.space_group_name_H-M   'P 1'
#
loop_
_entity.id
_entity.type
_entity.pdbx_description
1 polymer ?
#
loop_
_entity_poly.entity_id
_entity_poly.type
_entity_poly.pdbx_seq_one_letter_code
_entity_poly.pdbx_strand_id
1 'polypeptide(L)' 'RFDLAMIQSARGERMQAAENLLAIVKADRAWRDDGARNQLLQFFEAWGMTDEATLAARRKLSSLLFS' A
#
# COMPACT_ATOMS: atom_id res chain seq x y z
N ARG A 1 -8.14 -4.64 8.00
CA ARG A 1 -6.87 -4.60 7.23
C ARG A 1 -6.30 -3.21 7.12
N PHE A 2 -7.15 -2.21 6.89
CA PHE A 2 -6.65 -0.83 6.77
C PHE A 2 -6.03 -0.36 8.08
N ASP A 3 -6.73 -0.55 9.18
CA ASP A 3 -6.23 -0.15 10.50
C ASP A 3 -4.95 -0.89 10.86
N LEU A 4 -4.89 -2.17 10.54
CA LEU A 4 -3.69 -2.96 10.76
C LEU A 4 -2.52 -2.42 9.95
N ALA A 5 -2.76 -2.03 8.70
CA ALA A 5 -1.73 -1.43 7.86
C ALA A 5 -1.17 -0.15 8.47
N MET A 6 -2.04 0.69 9.03
CA MET A 6 -1.60 1.92 9.68
C MET A 6 -0.73 1.63 10.90
N ILE A 7 -1.12 0.66 11.71
CA ILE A 7 -0.34 0.24 12.87
C ILE A 7 1.01 -0.32 12.45
N GLN A 8 1.03 -1.17 11.44
CA GLN A 8 2.26 -1.76 10.94
C GLN A 8 3.22 -0.71 10.39
N SER A 9 2.70 0.28 9.67
CA SER A 9 3.52 1.38 9.17
C SER A 9 4.15 2.16 10.31
N ALA A 10 3.37 2.44 11.36
CA ALA A 10 3.86 3.16 12.52
C ALA A 10 4.96 2.39 13.25
N ARG A 11 4.94 1.06 13.17
CA ARG A 11 5.94 0.19 13.81
C ARG A 11 7.14 -0.09 12.91
N GLY A 12 7.18 0.48 11.72
CA GLY A 12 8.25 0.25 10.76
C GLY A 12 8.12 -1.03 9.96
N GLU A 13 6.99 -1.72 10.05
CA GLU A 13 6.71 -2.94 9.30
C GLU A 13 6.14 -2.58 7.92
N ARG A 14 6.99 -1.96 7.08
CA ARG A 14 6.56 -1.34 5.82
C ARG A 14 5.99 -2.32 4.81
N MET A 15 6.66 -3.43 4.61
CA MET A 15 6.21 -4.44 3.63
C MET A 15 4.85 -5.00 4.01
N GLN A 16 4.67 -5.34 5.30
CA GLN A 16 3.41 -5.87 5.80
C GLN A 16 2.29 -4.84 5.67
N ALA A 17 2.58 -3.57 5.98
CA ALA A 17 1.61 -2.50 5.83
C ALA A 17 1.18 -2.36 4.37
N ALA A 18 2.14 -2.35 3.45
CA ALA A 18 1.85 -2.25 2.03
C ALA A 18 1.04 -3.44 1.54
N GLU A 19 1.37 -4.65 1.97
CA GLU A 19 0.66 -5.84 1.53
C GLU A 19 -0.79 -5.86 2.01
N ASN A 20 -1.06 -5.36 3.21
CA ASN A 20 -2.44 -5.25 3.68
C ASN A 20 -3.25 -4.27 2.84
N LEU A 21 -2.67 -3.14 2.46
CA LEU A 21 -3.35 -2.19 1.58
C LEU A 21 -3.52 -2.75 0.17
N LEU A 22 -2.52 -3.44 -0.35
CA LEU A 22 -2.62 -4.09 -1.65
C LEU A 22 -3.74 -5.15 -1.66
N ALA A 23 -3.93 -5.87 -0.57
CA ALA A 23 -5.02 -6.83 -0.45
C ALA A 23 -6.38 -6.15 -0.56
N ILE A 24 -6.53 -4.96 0.02
CA ILE A 24 -7.75 -4.18 -0.08
C ILE A 24 -7.98 -3.74 -1.53
N VAL A 25 -6.95 -3.23 -2.19
CA VAL A 25 -7.04 -2.81 -3.59
C VAL A 25 -7.42 -3.99 -4.48
N LYS A 26 -6.83 -5.15 -4.24
CA LYS A 26 -7.14 -6.36 -5.01
C LYS A 26 -8.60 -6.77 -4.85
N ALA A 27 -9.14 -6.67 -3.64
CA ALA A 27 -10.51 -7.06 -3.36
C ALA A 27 -11.52 -6.02 -3.86
N ASP A 28 -11.21 -4.74 -3.74
CA ASP A 28 -12.11 -3.65 -4.12
C ASP A 28 -11.29 -2.39 -4.39
N ARG A 29 -11.08 -2.09 -5.67
CA ARG A 29 -10.30 -0.92 -6.09
C ARG A 29 -10.91 0.38 -5.62
N ALA A 30 -12.23 0.46 -5.55
CA ALA A 30 -12.95 1.68 -5.21
C ALA A 30 -13.19 1.83 -3.70
N TRP A 31 -12.63 0.94 -2.89
CA TRP A 31 -12.84 0.96 -1.45
C TRP A 31 -12.53 2.35 -0.87
N ARG A 32 -13.52 2.95 -0.23
CA ARG A 32 -13.43 4.31 0.35
C ARG A 32 -12.86 5.33 -0.65
N ASP A 33 -13.42 5.39 -1.85
CA ASP A 33 -12.98 6.33 -2.90
C ASP A 33 -11.47 6.20 -3.16
N ASP A 34 -11.01 5.00 -3.40
CA ASP A 34 -9.61 4.67 -3.61
C ASP A 34 -8.74 4.92 -2.38
N GLY A 35 -9.35 4.82 -1.18
CA GLY A 35 -8.64 5.11 0.07
C GLY A 35 -7.39 4.28 0.29
N ALA A 36 -7.45 2.97 -0.01
CA ALA A 36 -6.29 2.10 0.15
C ALA A 36 -5.18 2.46 -0.83
N ARG A 37 -5.52 2.74 -2.10
CA ARG A 37 -4.54 3.15 -3.09
C ARG A 37 -3.90 4.49 -2.73
N ASN A 38 -4.71 5.45 -2.32
CA ASN A 38 -4.21 6.76 -1.91
C ASN A 38 -3.29 6.66 -0.70
N GLN A 39 -3.63 5.79 0.26
CA GLN A 39 -2.78 5.58 1.43
C GLN A 39 -1.45 4.93 1.05
N LEU A 40 -1.46 4.00 0.09
CA LEU A 40 -0.22 3.43 -0.44
C LEU A 40 0.68 4.52 -1.02
N LEU A 41 0.11 5.44 -1.79
CA LEU A 41 0.88 6.53 -2.38
C LEU A 41 1.47 7.43 -1.31
N GLN A 42 0.74 7.69 -0.23
CA GLN A 42 1.25 8.46 0.90
C GLN A 42 2.38 7.72 1.60
N PHE A 43 2.27 6.41 1.76
CA PHE A 43 3.35 5.60 2.34
C PHE A 43 4.61 5.69 1.46
N PHE A 44 4.45 5.62 0.14
CA PHE A 44 5.58 5.70 -0.77
C PHE A 44 6.30 7.04 -0.62
N GLU A 45 5.57 8.13 -0.47
CA GLU A 45 6.18 9.43 -0.23
C GLU A 45 6.91 9.48 1.11
N ALA A 46 6.30 8.93 2.15
CA ALA A 46 6.89 8.92 3.49
C ALA A 46 8.13 8.04 3.57
N TRP A 47 8.09 6.87 2.92
CA TRP A 47 9.20 5.91 2.96
C TRP A 47 10.33 6.27 2.01
N GLY A 48 10.01 6.99 0.93
CA GLY A 48 10.96 7.36 -0.09
C GLY A 48 10.88 6.46 -1.30
N MET A 49 11.18 7.01 -2.46
CA MET A 49 11.02 6.33 -3.74
C MET A 49 12.04 5.24 -4.00
N THR A 50 13.12 5.19 -3.21
CA THR A 50 14.15 4.15 -3.33
C THR A 50 14.05 3.08 -2.25
N ASP A 51 13.11 3.21 -1.31
CA ASP A 51 12.89 2.20 -0.26
C ASP A 51 12.44 0.89 -0.89
N GLU A 52 12.95 -0.24 -0.40
CA GLU A 52 12.62 -1.55 -0.94
C GLU A 52 11.13 -1.86 -0.87
N ALA A 53 10.47 -1.50 0.22
CA ALA A 53 9.04 -1.72 0.36
C ALA A 53 8.26 -0.89 -0.66
N THR A 54 8.68 0.36 -0.89
CA THR A 54 8.06 1.21 -1.91
C THR A 54 8.20 0.60 -3.29
N LEU A 55 9.40 0.19 -3.67
CA LEU A 55 9.66 -0.38 -4.99
C LEU A 55 8.85 -1.65 -5.23
N ALA A 56 8.84 -2.54 -4.26
CA ALA A 56 8.09 -3.80 -4.36
C ALA A 56 6.59 -3.54 -4.43
N ALA A 57 6.08 -2.68 -3.56
CA ALA A 57 4.64 -2.39 -3.49
C ALA A 57 4.15 -1.64 -4.73
N ARG A 58 4.94 -0.72 -5.27
CA ARG A 58 4.58 -0.01 -6.50
C ARG A 58 4.45 -0.98 -7.66
N ARG A 59 5.36 -1.94 -7.76
CA ARG A 59 5.30 -2.96 -8.80
C ARG A 59 4.03 -3.79 -8.69
N LYS A 60 3.70 -4.23 -7.48
CA LYS A 60 2.49 -5.00 -7.23
C LYS A 60 1.23 -4.19 -7.50
N LEU A 61 1.21 -2.93 -7.09
CA LEU A 61 0.07 -2.05 -7.34
C LEU A 61 -0.15 -1.84 -8.83
N SER A 62 0.91 -1.60 -9.57
CA SER A 62 0.83 -1.44 -11.03
C SER A 62 0.25 -2.69 -11.67
N SER A 63 0.71 -3.87 -11.25
CA SER A 63 0.20 -5.14 -11.76
C SER A 63 -1.30 -5.29 -11.48
N LEU A 64 -1.76 -4.90 -10.30
CA LEU A 64 -3.17 -4.97 -9.95
C LEU A 64 -4.03 -4.01 -10.78
N LEU A 65 -3.52 -2.80 -11.05
CA LEU A 65 -4.28 -1.77 -11.75
C LEU A 65 -4.36 -2.03 -13.25
N PHE A 66 -3.38 -2.71 -13.82
CA PHE A 66 -3.30 -2.94 -15.26
C PHE A 66 -3.47 -4.41 -15.67
N SER A 67 -3.92 -5.23 -14.75
CA SER A 67 -4.17 -6.65 -15.05
C SER A 67 -5.55 -6.90 -15.64
#